data_487f9899705f3c0f0f2cde1d2e27d1e3
#
_entry.id   487f9899705f3c0f0f2cde1d2e27d1e3
#
_cell.length_a   1.000
_cell.length_b   1.000
_cell.length_c   1.000
_cell.angle_alpha   90.00
_cell.angle_beta   90.00
_cell.angle_gamma   90.00
#
_symmetry.space_group_name_H-M   'P 1'
#
loop_
_entity.id
_entity.type
_entity.pdbx_description
1 polymer ?
#
loop_
_entity_poly.entity_id
_entity_poly.type
_entity_poly.pdbx_seq_one_letter_code
_entity_poly.pdbx_strand_id
1 'polypeptide(L)'
;MARYGTLVGPTLPKILAASPALILQEFGNLGTVLLGVPVAVYLGLKRETIGAAHSIAREPNVALIGEKFGLDSSEGRGVMGVYICGTVFGTIFFGLMASFAAAYTPLHPYALAMAAGVGSAGMMTAAVGSLQVMYPQMAEQIAAVGAASNMLSGLDGIYMSLLMGLPFSEWLYKRIYKLKYGAWPQGEDAK
;
A
#
# COMPACT_ATOMS: atom_id res chain seq x y z
N MET A 1 -15.00 2.62 -8.22
CA MET A 1 -15.25 3.20 -6.86
C MET A 1 -16.73 3.37 -6.55
N ALA A 2 -17.56 4.02 -7.38
CA ALA A 2 -18.98 4.22 -7.10
C ALA A 2 -19.74 2.91 -6.76
N ARG A 3 -19.52 1.83 -7.53
CA ARG A 3 -20.14 0.52 -7.27
C ARG A 3 -19.83 -0.03 -5.87
N TYR A 4 -18.60 0.15 -5.37
CA TYR A 4 -18.24 -0.33 -4.03
C TYR A 4 -18.82 0.55 -2.93
N GLY A 5 -18.96 1.85 -3.17
CA GLY A 5 -19.60 2.77 -2.23
C GLY A 5 -21.05 2.37 -1.91
N THR A 6 -21.80 1.87 -2.89
CA THR A 6 -23.19 1.42 -2.66
C THR A 6 -23.28 0.13 -1.82
N LEU A 7 -22.22 -0.69 -1.79
CA LEU A 7 -22.17 -1.92 -0.97
C LEU A 7 -21.81 -1.64 0.49
N VAL A 8 -21.13 -0.53 0.77
CA VAL A 8 -20.69 -0.17 2.13
C VAL A 8 -21.88 0.16 3.03
N GLY A 9 -22.90 0.87 2.51
CA GLY A 9 -24.06 1.28 3.29
C GLY A 9 -24.78 0.14 4.02
N PRO A 10 -25.27 -0.88 3.33
CA PRO A 10 -25.99 -2.02 3.94
C PRO A 10 -25.11 -2.85 4.89
N THR A 11 -23.78 -2.84 4.69
CA THR A 11 -22.84 -3.62 5.51
C THR A 11 -22.18 -2.80 6.63
N LEU A 12 -22.55 -1.54 6.78
CA LEU A 12 -21.97 -0.61 7.76
C LEU A 12 -21.89 -1.16 9.18
N PRO A 13 -22.90 -1.85 9.75
CA PRO A 13 -22.79 -2.43 11.10
C PRO A 13 -21.66 -3.45 11.22
N LYS A 14 -21.42 -4.27 10.19
CA LYS A 14 -20.33 -5.25 10.16
C LYS A 14 -18.96 -4.57 10.04
N ILE A 15 -18.87 -3.50 9.25
CA ILE A 15 -17.67 -2.67 9.10
C ILE A 15 -17.32 -1.99 10.41
N LEU A 16 -18.31 -1.44 11.12
CA LEU A 16 -18.11 -0.84 12.45
C LEU A 16 -17.63 -1.86 13.47
N ALA A 17 -18.15 -3.08 13.45
CA ALA A 17 -17.66 -4.16 14.30
C ALA A 17 -16.20 -4.57 13.98
N ALA A 18 -15.77 -4.40 12.72
CA ALA A 18 -14.39 -4.65 12.28
C ALA A 18 -13.46 -3.42 12.46
N SER A 19 -13.95 -2.31 12.99
CA SER A 19 -13.19 -1.06 13.11
C SER A 19 -11.84 -1.19 13.85
N PRO A 20 -11.68 -1.99 14.93
CA PRO A 20 -10.37 -2.18 15.54
C PRO A 20 -9.34 -2.80 14.61
N ALA A 21 -9.76 -3.76 13.77
CA ALA A 21 -8.87 -4.36 12.78
C ALA A 21 -8.55 -3.40 11.63
N LEU A 22 -9.50 -2.58 11.20
CA LEU A 22 -9.30 -1.53 10.20
C LEU A 22 -8.30 -0.46 10.67
N ILE A 23 -8.36 -0.06 11.94
CA ILE A 23 -7.37 0.85 12.52
C ILE A 23 -5.99 0.20 12.61
N LEU A 24 -5.94 -1.07 13.04
CA LEU A 24 -4.68 -1.80 13.18
C LEU A 24 -3.97 -2.00 11.84
N GLN A 25 -4.70 -2.14 10.73
CA GLN A 25 -4.10 -2.26 9.39
C GLN A 25 -3.27 -1.04 9.00
N GLU A 26 -3.61 0.16 9.47
CA GLU A 26 -2.86 1.37 9.13
C GLU A 26 -1.43 1.34 9.70
N PHE A 27 -1.24 0.73 10.86
CA PHE A 27 0.10 0.44 11.36
C PHE A 27 0.82 -0.63 10.53
N GLY A 28 0.07 -1.59 9.98
CA GLY A 28 0.59 -2.60 9.05
C GLY A 28 1.15 -1.99 7.76
N ASN A 29 0.61 -0.86 7.32
CA ASN A 29 1.06 -0.13 6.14
C ASN A 29 2.53 0.33 6.26
N LEU A 30 3.03 0.59 7.47
CA LEU A 30 4.44 0.90 7.71
C LEU A 30 5.38 -0.27 7.38
N GLY A 31 4.86 -1.50 7.32
CA GLY A 31 5.61 -2.67 6.87
C GLY A 31 6.16 -2.53 5.45
N THR A 32 5.47 -1.80 4.57
CA THR A 32 5.96 -1.48 3.22
C THR A 32 7.26 -0.71 3.27
N VAL A 33 7.38 0.27 4.17
CA VAL A 33 8.60 1.05 4.36
C VAL A 33 9.72 0.17 4.93
N LEU A 34 9.41 -0.64 5.97
CA LEU A 34 10.38 -1.50 6.64
C LEU A 34 11.02 -2.52 5.70
N LEU A 35 10.25 -3.07 4.77
CA LEU A 35 10.74 -4.07 3.81
C LEU A 35 11.21 -3.43 2.50
N GLY A 36 10.49 -2.43 2.01
CA GLY A 36 10.74 -1.81 0.71
C GLY A 36 12.04 -1.00 0.70
N VAL A 37 12.31 -0.21 1.73
CA VAL A 37 13.53 0.62 1.78
C VAL A 37 14.81 -0.22 1.76
N PRO A 38 14.98 -1.26 2.60
CA PRO A 38 16.16 -2.12 2.51
C PRO A 38 16.32 -2.75 1.13
N VAL A 39 15.26 -3.36 0.61
CA VAL A 39 15.31 -4.02 -0.72
C VAL A 39 15.71 -3.01 -1.80
N ALA A 40 15.07 -1.84 -1.86
CA ALA A 40 15.36 -0.82 -2.85
C ALA A 40 16.82 -0.33 -2.78
N VAL A 41 17.32 -0.06 -1.57
CA VAL A 41 18.72 0.35 -1.38
C VAL A 41 19.67 -0.78 -1.79
N TYR A 42 19.40 -2.03 -1.42
CA TYR A 42 20.24 -3.17 -1.82
C TYR A 42 20.23 -3.41 -3.33
N LEU A 43 19.14 -3.14 -4.02
CA LEU A 43 19.06 -3.16 -5.49
C LEU A 43 19.82 -2.00 -6.15
N GLY A 44 20.31 -1.03 -5.39
CA GLY A 44 21.12 0.07 -5.89
C GLY A 44 20.36 1.38 -6.12
N LEU A 45 19.08 1.43 -5.76
CA LEU A 45 18.35 2.69 -5.77
C LEU A 45 18.89 3.59 -4.63
N LYS A 46 18.96 4.87 -4.94
CA LYS A 46 19.37 5.90 -4.01
C LYS A 46 18.15 6.66 -3.49
N ARG A 47 18.07 7.95 -3.73
CA ARG A 47 16.92 8.78 -3.33
C ARG A 47 15.59 8.33 -3.93
N GLU A 48 15.61 7.65 -5.08
CA GLU A 48 14.43 6.98 -5.65
C GLU A 48 13.75 6.03 -4.66
N THR A 49 14.52 5.44 -3.75
CA THR A 49 14.01 4.56 -2.67
C THR A 49 12.92 5.23 -1.85
N ILE A 50 13.07 6.53 -1.54
CA ILE A 50 12.10 7.26 -0.71
C ILE A 50 10.77 7.37 -1.45
N GLY A 51 10.78 7.79 -2.70
CA GLY A 51 9.57 7.84 -3.51
C GLY A 51 8.92 6.48 -3.77
N ALA A 52 9.75 5.44 -3.94
CA ALA A 52 9.29 4.10 -4.25
C ALA A 52 8.70 3.35 -3.03
N ALA A 53 9.26 3.56 -1.83
CA ALA A 53 9.00 2.67 -0.68
C ALA A 53 8.17 3.29 0.46
N HIS A 54 7.95 4.63 0.49
CA HIS A 54 7.18 5.26 1.56
C HIS A 54 5.66 5.09 1.43
N SER A 55 5.21 4.37 0.44
CA SER A 55 3.81 4.29 -0.01
C SER A 55 2.89 3.65 1.04
N ILE A 56 1.98 4.44 1.57
CA ILE A 56 0.85 3.99 2.40
C ILE A 56 -0.44 3.99 1.55
N ALA A 57 -0.69 5.08 0.82
CA ALA A 57 -1.79 5.17 -0.12
C ALA A 57 -1.26 5.65 -1.48
N ARG A 58 -1.49 4.88 -2.52
CA ARG A 58 -0.76 4.95 -3.78
C ARG A 58 -0.94 6.26 -4.54
N GLU A 59 -2.17 6.65 -4.80
CA GLU A 59 -2.48 7.88 -5.52
C GLU A 59 -2.11 9.14 -4.70
N PRO A 60 -2.45 9.23 -3.40
CA PRO A 60 -2.00 10.33 -2.54
C PRO A 60 -0.49 10.47 -2.45
N ASN A 61 0.26 9.35 -2.51
CA ASN A 61 1.71 9.41 -2.45
C ASN A 61 2.35 10.05 -3.68
N VAL A 62 1.82 9.81 -4.88
CA VAL A 62 2.29 10.50 -6.10
C VAL A 62 2.11 12.01 -5.96
N ALA A 63 0.95 12.45 -5.45
CA ALA A 63 0.69 13.86 -5.19
C ALA A 63 1.64 14.45 -4.14
N LEU A 64 1.83 13.74 -3.01
CA LEU A 64 2.70 14.18 -1.91
C LEU A 64 4.17 14.32 -2.35
N ILE A 65 4.72 13.34 -3.07
CA ILE A 65 6.08 13.40 -3.59
C ILE A 65 6.21 14.49 -4.66
N GLY A 66 5.21 14.60 -5.54
CA GLY A 66 5.19 15.63 -6.58
C GLY A 66 5.20 17.03 -6.00
N GLU A 67 4.45 17.27 -4.93
CA GLU A 67 4.39 18.56 -4.25
C GLU A 67 5.66 18.86 -3.44
N LYS A 68 6.19 17.86 -2.72
CA LYS A 68 7.33 18.07 -1.82
C LYS A 68 8.69 18.10 -2.54
N PHE A 69 8.90 17.24 -3.53
CA PHE A 69 10.20 17.06 -4.20
C PHE A 69 10.16 17.38 -5.69
N GLY A 70 8.97 17.40 -6.30
CA GLY A 70 8.79 17.47 -7.75
C GLY A 70 8.84 16.09 -8.41
N LEU A 71 8.04 15.89 -9.46
CA LEU A 71 7.99 14.62 -10.19
C LEU A 71 9.26 14.32 -11.00
N ASP A 72 10.02 15.35 -11.36
CA ASP A 72 11.30 15.22 -12.09
C ASP A 72 12.49 14.89 -11.15
N SER A 73 12.26 14.94 -9.84
CA SER A 73 13.28 14.57 -8.84
C SER A 73 13.56 13.06 -8.84
N SER A 74 14.61 12.65 -8.12
CA SER A 74 14.89 11.23 -7.89
C SER A 74 13.72 10.54 -7.19
N GLU A 75 13.15 11.17 -6.15
CA GLU A 75 11.99 10.69 -5.43
C GLU A 75 10.76 10.60 -6.36
N GLY A 76 10.56 11.60 -7.22
CA GLY A 76 9.51 11.63 -8.22
C GLY A 76 9.62 10.46 -9.20
N ARG A 77 10.81 10.19 -9.73
CA ARG A 77 11.06 9.02 -10.59
C ARG A 77 10.79 7.71 -9.85
N GLY A 78 11.18 7.62 -8.56
CA GLY A 78 10.91 6.46 -7.73
C GLY A 78 9.43 6.17 -7.57
N VAL A 79 8.63 7.16 -7.17
CA VAL A 79 7.17 6.99 -6.99
C VAL A 79 6.46 6.69 -8.31
N MET A 80 6.84 7.35 -9.41
CA MET A 80 6.24 7.12 -10.72
C MET A 80 6.58 5.73 -11.27
N GLY A 81 7.82 5.27 -11.11
CA GLY A 81 8.24 3.93 -11.52
C GLY A 81 7.42 2.85 -10.83
N VAL A 82 7.28 2.92 -9.50
CA VAL A 82 6.46 1.97 -8.73
C VAL A 82 4.97 2.13 -9.07
N TYR A 83 4.49 3.33 -9.31
CA TYR A 83 3.11 3.57 -9.71
C TYR A 83 2.77 2.88 -11.03
N ILE A 84 3.59 3.05 -12.05
CA ILE A 84 3.37 2.47 -13.38
C ILE A 84 3.51 0.94 -13.34
N CYS A 85 4.65 0.44 -12.85
CA CYS A 85 4.92 -0.99 -12.76
C CYS A 85 3.86 -1.70 -11.91
N GLY A 86 3.52 -1.13 -10.76
CA GLY A 86 2.51 -1.69 -9.87
C GLY A 86 1.11 -1.66 -10.47
N THR A 87 0.75 -0.73 -11.35
CA THR A 87 -0.55 -0.75 -12.02
C THR A 87 -0.66 -1.94 -12.97
N VAL A 88 0.41 -2.23 -13.72
CA VAL A 88 0.41 -3.30 -14.71
C VAL A 88 0.56 -4.68 -14.04
N PHE A 89 1.64 -4.86 -13.30
CA PHE A 89 1.99 -6.18 -12.73
C PHE A 89 1.28 -6.45 -11.40
N GLY A 90 1.08 -5.44 -10.58
CA GLY A 90 0.48 -5.58 -9.25
C GLY A 90 -0.96 -6.05 -9.32
N THR A 91 -1.75 -5.62 -10.29
CA THR A 91 -3.15 -6.08 -10.44
C THR A 91 -3.22 -7.58 -10.65
N ILE A 92 -2.38 -8.12 -11.55
CA ILE A 92 -2.30 -9.57 -11.81
C ILE A 92 -1.76 -10.29 -10.58
N PHE A 93 -0.66 -9.80 -10.01
CA PHE A 93 -0.02 -10.40 -8.85
C PHE A 93 -0.96 -10.49 -7.64
N PHE A 94 -1.67 -9.42 -7.31
CA PHE A 94 -2.58 -9.42 -6.16
C PHE A 94 -3.80 -10.29 -6.36
N GLY A 95 -4.31 -10.42 -7.60
CA GLY A 95 -5.37 -11.38 -7.90
C GLY A 95 -4.93 -12.83 -7.65
N LEU A 96 -3.75 -13.20 -8.13
CA LEU A 96 -3.16 -14.52 -7.91
C LEU A 96 -2.80 -14.75 -6.44
N MET A 97 -2.20 -13.76 -5.78
CA MET A 97 -1.82 -13.83 -4.37
C MET A 97 -3.04 -14.01 -3.46
N ALA A 98 -4.15 -13.32 -3.73
CA ALA A 98 -5.38 -13.48 -2.97
C ALA A 98 -5.94 -14.90 -3.08
N SER A 99 -5.93 -15.49 -4.29
CA SER A 99 -6.33 -16.88 -4.50
C SER A 99 -5.40 -17.86 -3.77
N PHE A 100 -4.10 -17.65 -3.88
CA PHE A 100 -3.10 -18.46 -3.19
C PHE A 100 -3.27 -18.38 -1.67
N ALA A 101 -3.39 -17.18 -1.11
CA ALA A 101 -3.57 -16.98 0.32
C ALA A 101 -4.87 -17.63 0.82
N ALA A 102 -5.94 -17.54 0.06
CA ALA A 102 -7.22 -18.17 0.38
C ALA A 102 -7.16 -19.71 0.37
N ALA A 103 -6.34 -20.29 -0.51
CA ALA A 103 -6.21 -21.74 -0.63
C ALA A 103 -5.26 -22.36 0.40
N TYR A 104 -4.18 -21.65 0.76
CA TYR A 104 -3.08 -22.24 1.54
C TYR A 104 -2.89 -21.64 2.93
N THR A 105 -3.64 -20.62 3.32
CA THR A 105 -3.55 -20.03 4.65
C THR A 105 -4.88 -20.21 5.44
N PRO A 106 -4.83 -20.32 6.77
CA PRO A 106 -6.03 -20.40 7.60
C PRO A 106 -6.71 -19.05 7.83
N LEU A 107 -6.38 -18.04 7.00
CA LEU A 107 -6.92 -16.69 7.17
C LEU A 107 -8.39 -16.62 6.76
N HIS A 108 -9.17 -15.93 7.59
CA HIS A 108 -10.58 -15.73 7.29
C HIS A 108 -10.76 -14.87 6.03
N PRO A 109 -11.75 -15.16 5.14
CA PRO A 109 -11.98 -14.38 3.91
C PRO A 109 -12.11 -12.87 4.13
N TYR A 110 -12.66 -12.42 5.24
CA TYR A 110 -12.73 -11.00 5.58
C TYR A 110 -11.36 -10.38 5.88
N ALA A 111 -10.46 -11.11 6.51
CA ALA A 111 -9.10 -10.65 6.75
C ALA A 111 -8.33 -10.50 5.43
N LEU A 112 -8.51 -11.44 4.50
CA LEU A 112 -7.93 -11.35 3.16
C LEU A 112 -8.53 -10.20 2.35
N ALA A 113 -9.85 -9.98 2.44
CA ALA A 113 -10.52 -8.86 1.79
C ALA A 113 -10.06 -7.51 2.36
N MET A 114 -9.87 -7.43 3.68
CA MET A 114 -9.35 -6.24 4.36
C MET A 114 -7.91 -5.94 3.89
N ALA A 115 -7.04 -6.96 3.88
CA ALA A 115 -5.67 -6.84 3.39
C ALA A 115 -5.62 -6.42 1.90
N ALA A 116 -6.54 -6.94 1.07
CA ALA A 116 -6.66 -6.55 -0.33
C ALA A 116 -7.06 -5.08 -0.51
N GLY A 117 -7.76 -4.50 0.46
CA GLY A 117 -8.18 -3.09 0.44
C GLY A 117 -7.04 -2.08 0.63
N VAL A 118 -5.91 -2.51 1.18
CA VAL A 118 -4.75 -1.65 1.38
C VAL A 118 -4.10 -1.33 0.03
N GLY A 119 -3.90 -0.07 -0.25
CA GLY A 119 -3.22 0.40 -1.47
C GLY A 119 -4.16 0.79 -2.60
N SER A 120 -3.88 0.33 -3.82
CA SER A 120 -4.59 0.76 -5.03
C SER A 120 -5.96 0.08 -5.19
N ALA A 121 -6.96 0.86 -5.57
CA ALA A 121 -8.29 0.36 -5.89
C ALA A 121 -8.31 -0.68 -7.03
N GLY A 122 -7.41 -0.59 -7.99
CA GLY A 122 -7.28 -1.58 -9.07
C GLY A 122 -6.81 -2.94 -8.56
N MET A 123 -5.78 -2.96 -7.72
CA MET A 123 -5.28 -4.18 -7.09
C MET A 123 -6.31 -4.79 -6.14
N MET A 124 -6.99 -3.95 -5.34
CA MET A 124 -8.10 -4.38 -4.51
C MET A 124 -9.19 -5.08 -5.33
N THR A 125 -9.60 -4.47 -6.44
CA THR A 125 -10.66 -5.03 -7.29
C THR A 125 -10.28 -6.41 -7.83
N ALA A 126 -9.04 -6.61 -8.24
CA ALA A 126 -8.54 -7.90 -8.72
C ALA A 126 -8.52 -8.94 -7.59
N ALA A 127 -7.95 -8.60 -6.43
CA ALA A 127 -7.87 -9.51 -5.29
C ALA A 127 -9.25 -9.86 -4.73
N VAL A 128 -10.11 -8.86 -4.52
CA VAL A 128 -11.50 -9.06 -4.07
C VAL A 128 -12.29 -9.91 -5.07
N GLY A 129 -12.12 -9.66 -6.38
CA GLY A 129 -12.75 -10.46 -7.43
C GLY A 129 -12.36 -11.95 -7.34
N SER A 130 -11.08 -12.24 -7.12
CA SER A 130 -10.59 -13.61 -6.92
C SER A 130 -11.21 -14.25 -5.66
N LEU A 131 -11.28 -13.52 -4.55
CA LEU A 131 -11.89 -14.01 -3.30
C LEU A 131 -13.40 -14.25 -3.47
N GLN A 132 -14.12 -13.41 -4.22
CA GLN A 132 -15.55 -13.57 -4.48
C GLN A 132 -15.85 -14.86 -5.28
N VAL A 133 -14.98 -15.23 -6.21
CA VAL A 133 -15.10 -16.49 -6.96
C VAL A 133 -14.89 -17.69 -6.04
N MET A 134 -13.96 -17.61 -5.09
CA MET A 134 -13.68 -18.70 -4.16
C MET A 134 -14.72 -18.84 -3.04
N TYR A 135 -15.36 -17.73 -2.65
CA TYR A 135 -16.35 -17.67 -1.58
C TYR A 135 -17.65 -16.99 -2.03
N PRO A 136 -18.41 -17.59 -2.97
CA PRO A 136 -19.59 -16.95 -3.59
C PRO A 136 -20.68 -16.60 -2.56
N GLN A 137 -20.83 -17.38 -1.49
CA GLN A 137 -21.80 -17.14 -0.41
C GLN A 137 -21.46 -15.89 0.45
N MET A 138 -20.22 -15.39 0.36
CA MET A 138 -19.73 -14.21 1.09
C MET A 138 -19.33 -13.06 0.14
N ALA A 139 -19.68 -13.15 -1.14
CA ALA A 139 -19.16 -12.27 -2.18
C ALA A 139 -19.46 -10.78 -1.90
N GLU A 140 -20.66 -10.45 -1.46
CA GLU A 140 -21.04 -9.06 -1.14
C GLU A 140 -20.27 -8.50 0.07
N GLN A 141 -20.13 -9.32 1.13
CA GLN A 141 -19.42 -8.92 2.33
C GLN A 141 -17.92 -8.75 2.07
N ILE A 142 -17.32 -9.63 1.27
CA ILE A 142 -15.92 -9.55 0.83
C ILE A 142 -15.70 -8.23 0.08
N ALA A 143 -16.59 -7.90 -0.87
CA ALA A 143 -16.51 -6.64 -1.61
C ALA A 143 -16.66 -5.42 -0.70
N ALA A 144 -17.60 -5.46 0.24
CA ALA A 144 -17.85 -4.36 1.16
C ALA A 144 -16.69 -4.11 2.14
N VAL A 145 -16.12 -5.19 2.70
CA VAL A 145 -14.97 -5.09 3.61
C VAL A 145 -13.72 -4.59 2.88
N GLY A 146 -13.43 -5.11 1.69
CA GLY A 146 -12.33 -4.63 0.87
C GLY A 146 -12.49 -3.16 0.47
N ALA A 147 -13.70 -2.76 0.08
CA ALA A 147 -14.01 -1.37 -0.24
C ALA A 147 -13.88 -0.43 0.97
N ALA A 148 -14.34 -0.83 2.14
CA ALA A 148 -14.22 -0.06 3.37
C ALA A 148 -12.76 0.14 3.77
N SER A 149 -11.96 -0.93 3.71
CA SER A 149 -10.52 -0.87 3.94
C SER A 149 -9.82 0.09 2.97
N ASN A 150 -10.11 -0.01 1.68
CA ASN A 150 -9.52 0.86 0.67
C ASN A 150 -9.93 2.33 0.84
N MET A 151 -11.18 2.58 1.24
CA MET A 151 -11.66 3.93 1.49
C MET A 151 -10.97 4.54 2.71
N LEU A 152 -10.78 3.78 3.79
CA LEU A 152 -10.06 4.23 4.98
C LEU A 152 -8.62 4.57 4.65
N SER A 153 -7.86 3.63 4.06
CA SER A 153 -6.47 3.86 3.64
C SER A 153 -6.32 5.01 2.64
N GLY A 154 -7.35 5.29 1.85
CA GLY A 154 -7.37 6.45 0.95
C GLY A 154 -7.58 7.79 1.65
N LEU A 155 -8.36 7.80 2.75
CA LEU A 155 -8.66 9.02 3.50
C LEU A 155 -7.53 9.44 4.44
N ASP A 156 -6.99 8.51 5.20
CA ASP A 156 -5.94 8.79 6.19
C ASP A 156 -4.52 8.59 5.65
N GLY A 157 -4.37 7.86 4.56
CA GLY A 157 -3.07 7.49 3.99
C GLY A 157 -2.16 8.67 3.67
N ILE A 158 -2.71 9.83 3.26
CA ILE A 158 -1.91 11.03 3.02
C ILE A 158 -1.31 11.57 4.32
N TYR A 159 -2.08 11.56 5.41
CA TYR A 159 -1.62 12.02 6.72
C TYR A 159 -0.60 11.05 7.30
N MET A 160 -0.85 9.76 7.23
CA MET A 160 0.08 8.73 7.65
C MET A 160 1.38 8.76 6.83
N SER A 161 1.29 8.98 5.52
CA SER A 161 2.47 9.14 4.66
C SER A 161 3.28 10.38 5.03
N LEU A 162 2.62 11.51 5.25
CA LEU A 162 3.29 12.78 5.56
C LEU A 162 3.94 12.76 6.96
N LEU A 163 3.20 12.28 7.96
CA LEU A 163 3.61 12.39 9.37
C LEU A 163 4.53 11.24 9.81
N MET A 164 4.34 10.04 9.26
CA MET A 164 5.06 8.84 9.67
C MET A 164 5.84 8.19 8.52
N GLY A 165 5.21 7.92 7.41
CA GLY A 165 5.80 7.18 6.31
C GLY A 165 7.03 7.84 5.73
N LEU A 166 6.96 9.12 5.42
CA LEU A 166 8.05 9.84 4.78
C LEU A 166 9.22 10.11 5.74
N PRO A 167 9.03 10.62 6.98
CA PRO A 167 10.12 10.79 7.93
C PRO A 167 10.80 9.45 8.28
N PHE A 168 10.00 8.39 8.43
CA PHE A 168 10.51 7.06 8.72
C PHE A 168 11.30 6.47 7.53
N SER A 169 10.82 6.67 6.31
CA SER A 169 11.54 6.26 5.09
C SER A 169 12.88 6.99 4.96
N GLU A 170 12.93 8.28 5.21
CA GLU A 170 14.17 9.06 5.17
C GLU A 170 15.17 8.59 6.24
N TRP A 171 14.69 8.37 7.46
CA TRP A 171 15.53 7.85 8.54
C TRP A 171 16.08 6.47 8.21
N LEU A 172 15.22 5.56 7.76
CA LEU A 172 15.59 4.19 7.43
C LEU A 172 16.55 4.15 6.22
N TYR A 173 16.27 4.95 5.19
CA TYR A 173 17.14 5.10 4.03
C TYR A 173 18.56 5.48 4.44
N LYS A 174 18.71 6.54 5.25
CA LYS A 174 20.03 6.99 5.72
C LYS A 174 20.76 5.89 6.48
N ARG A 175 20.08 5.12 7.32
CA ARG A 175 20.66 4.00 8.07
C ARG A 175 21.11 2.85 7.16
N ILE A 176 20.26 2.41 6.26
CA ILE A 176 20.56 1.31 5.33
C ILE A 176 21.64 1.74 4.32
N TYR A 177 21.58 2.98 3.82
CA TYR A 177 22.60 3.53 2.94
C TYR A 177 23.99 3.48 3.60
N LYS A 178 24.09 3.94 4.86
CA LYS A 178 25.33 3.86 5.63
C LYS A 178 25.83 2.43 5.82
N LEU A 179 24.94 1.48 6.10
CA LEU A 179 25.30 0.06 6.24
C LEU A 179 25.84 -0.52 4.94
N LYS A 180 25.27 -0.15 3.79
CA LYS A 180 25.69 -0.67 2.49
C LYS A 180 26.96 -0.01 1.95
N TYR A 181 27.06 1.31 2.06
CA TYR A 181 28.12 2.10 1.41
C TYR A 181 29.21 2.58 2.38
N GLY A 182 29.08 2.32 3.68
CA GLY A 182 30.05 2.71 4.71
C GLY A 182 30.10 4.20 5.07
N ALA A 183 29.33 5.04 4.36
CA ALA A 183 29.26 6.49 4.55
C ALA A 183 27.82 6.99 4.57
N TRP A 184 27.59 8.15 5.20
CA TRP A 184 26.30 8.82 5.12
C TRP A 184 26.06 9.35 3.70
N PRO A 185 24.81 9.39 3.22
CA PRO A 185 24.49 9.97 1.93
C PRO A 185 24.95 11.43 1.87
N GLN A 186 25.54 11.86 0.76
CA GLN A 186 26.08 13.21 0.54
C GLN A 186 25.55 13.79 -0.79
N GLY A 187 25.59 15.11 -0.92
CA GLY A 187 25.15 15.80 -2.12
C GLY A 187 23.68 15.54 -2.45
N GLU A 188 23.42 15.12 -3.66
CA GLU A 188 22.04 14.80 -4.13
C GLU A 188 21.44 13.61 -3.37
N ASP A 189 22.23 12.66 -2.89
CA ASP A 189 21.77 11.50 -2.12
C ASP A 189 21.34 11.87 -0.69
N ALA A 190 21.65 13.07 -0.22
CA ALA A 190 21.38 13.54 1.15
C ALA A 190 20.17 14.47 1.27
N LYS A 191 19.78 15.09 0.14
CA LYS A 191 18.64 16.05 0.07
C LYS A 191 17.28 15.35 0.22
#